data_c1e867d895bd59e4d61b2eb8fdcb1699
#
_entry.id   c1e867d895bd59e4d61b2eb8fdcb1699
#
_cell.length_a   1.000
_cell.length_b   1.000
_cell.length_c   1.000
_cell.angle_alpha   90.00
_cell.angle_beta   90.00
_cell.angle_gamma   90.00
#
_symmetry.space_group_name_H-M   'P 1'
#
loop_
_entity.id
_entity.type
_entity.pdbx_description
1 polymer ?
#
loop_
_entity_poly.entity_id
_entity_poly.type
_entity_poly.pdbx_seq_one_letter_code
_entity_poly.pdbx_strand_id
1 'polypeptide(L)'
;MTWKYKALLHAQREDPKEAVGIVLNIRGKLKYFPCRNLSITDHQCFILDPEDYVKADNTGEITAIFHSHPIDPPTPSQADKISCEDSNLPWYIVNPRIEQWAYLEPSGYKPPLLGRQWVWGILIVGA
;
A
#
# COMPACT_ATOMS: atom_id res chain seq x y z
N MET A 1 5.61 -13.19 -9.97
CA MET A 1 5.98 -11.77 -9.80
C MET A 1 5.42 -11.28 -8.47
N THR A 2 6.28 -10.70 -7.63
CA THR A 2 5.85 -10.24 -6.31
C THR A 2 4.96 -9.00 -6.43
N TRP A 3 4.16 -8.74 -5.39
CA TRP A 3 3.33 -7.55 -5.38
C TRP A 3 4.19 -6.26 -5.41
N LYS A 4 5.34 -6.28 -4.73
CA LYS A 4 6.25 -5.12 -4.72
C LYS A 4 6.79 -4.79 -6.11
N TYR A 5 7.11 -5.79 -6.87
CA TYR A 5 7.60 -5.58 -8.24
C TYR A 5 6.51 -4.96 -9.12
N LYS A 6 5.28 -5.45 -9.01
CA LYS A 6 4.15 -4.89 -9.74
C LYS A 6 3.86 -3.45 -9.32
N ALA A 7 3.97 -3.16 -8.02
CA ALA A 7 3.81 -1.80 -7.51
C ALA A 7 4.90 -0.87 -8.03
N LEU A 8 6.15 -1.34 -8.07
CA LEU A 8 7.25 -0.58 -8.62
C LEU A 8 7.03 -0.25 -10.09
N LEU A 9 6.59 -1.22 -10.89
CA LEU A 9 6.28 -0.99 -12.30
C LEU A 9 5.16 0.03 -12.47
N HIS A 10 4.14 -0.03 -11.63
CA HIS A 10 3.06 0.95 -11.63
C HIS A 10 3.60 2.35 -11.31
N ALA A 11 4.46 2.47 -10.30
CA ALA A 11 5.08 3.74 -9.94
C ALA A 11 5.93 4.31 -11.08
N GLN A 12 6.66 3.47 -11.78
CA GLN A 12 7.48 3.88 -12.92
C GLN A 12 6.62 4.36 -14.09
N ARG A 13 5.49 3.70 -14.34
CA ARG A 13 4.58 4.11 -15.41
C ARG A 13 3.91 5.45 -15.12
N GLU A 14 3.60 5.73 -13.86
CA GLU A 14 2.88 6.95 -13.48
C GLU A 14 3.78 8.15 -13.27
N ASP A 15 5.09 7.95 -13.13
CA ASP A 15 6.06 9.05 -12.97
C ASP A 15 5.86 10.10 -14.08
N PRO A 16 5.73 11.39 -13.77
CA PRO A 16 6.01 12.07 -12.51
C PRO A 16 4.85 12.17 -11.52
N LYS A 17 3.71 11.56 -11.80
CA LYS A 17 2.59 11.52 -10.86
C LYS A 17 2.84 10.48 -9.79
N GLU A 18 2.27 10.70 -8.61
CA GLU A 18 2.27 9.66 -7.59
C GLU A 18 1.35 8.52 -8.01
N ALA A 19 1.88 7.32 -8.00
CA ALA A 19 1.06 6.12 -8.13
C ALA A 19 0.44 5.79 -6.78
N VAL A 20 -0.73 5.20 -6.80
CA VAL A 20 -1.41 4.72 -5.60
C VAL A 20 -2.01 3.35 -5.88
N GLY A 21 -1.98 2.50 -4.89
CA GLY A 21 -2.56 1.18 -5.01
C GLY A 21 -2.81 0.56 -3.64
N ILE A 22 -3.32 -0.66 -3.68
CA ILE A 22 -3.73 -1.39 -2.50
C ILE A 22 -3.07 -2.76 -2.55
N VAL A 23 -2.59 -3.20 -1.40
CA VAL A 23 -2.09 -4.57 -1.24
C VAL A 23 -3.22 -5.40 -0.68
N LEU A 24 -3.61 -6.43 -1.43
CA LEU A 24 -4.69 -7.33 -1.06
C LEU A 24 -4.14 -8.69 -0.63
N ASN A 25 -4.80 -9.29 0.34
CA ASN A 25 -4.65 -10.70 0.57
C ASN A 25 -5.81 -11.43 -0.12
N ILE A 26 -5.45 -12.31 -1.02
CA ILE A 26 -6.41 -13.17 -1.72
C ILE A 26 -5.98 -14.60 -1.44
N ARG A 27 -6.74 -15.30 -0.60
CA ARG A 27 -6.48 -16.70 -0.24
C ARG A 27 -5.05 -16.93 0.28
N GLY A 28 -4.58 -16.03 1.12
CA GLY A 28 -3.25 -16.14 1.72
C GLY A 28 -2.11 -15.60 0.88
N LYS A 29 -2.39 -15.07 -0.30
CA LYS A 29 -1.36 -14.50 -1.18
C LYS A 29 -1.54 -13.00 -1.29
N LEU A 30 -0.44 -12.26 -1.18
CA LEU A 30 -0.46 -10.82 -1.35
C LEU A 30 -0.41 -10.46 -2.83
N LYS A 31 -1.36 -9.61 -3.24
CA LYS A 31 -1.51 -9.15 -4.62
C LYS A 31 -1.56 -7.64 -4.65
N TYR A 32 -0.94 -7.05 -5.65
CA TYR A 32 -1.02 -5.61 -5.85
C TYR A 32 -2.24 -5.26 -6.71
N PHE A 33 -3.00 -4.30 -6.25
CA PHE A 33 -4.18 -3.78 -6.94
C PHE A 33 -3.91 -2.31 -7.28
N PRO A 34 -3.57 -1.99 -8.54
CA PRO A 34 -3.33 -0.61 -8.93
C PRO A 34 -4.61 0.19 -8.90
N CYS A 35 -4.53 1.42 -8.40
CA CYS A 35 -5.66 2.32 -8.31
C CYS A 35 -5.38 3.58 -9.12
N ARG A 36 -6.44 4.30 -9.48
CA ARG A 36 -6.31 5.59 -10.12
C ARG A 36 -6.04 6.66 -9.07
N ASN A 37 -5.14 7.56 -9.40
CA ASN A 37 -4.89 8.76 -8.62
C ASN A 37 -5.70 9.91 -9.23
N LEU A 38 -6.70 10.40 -8.51
CA LEU A 38 -7.58 11.46 -8.97
C LEU A 38 -7.03 12.87 -8.72
N SER A 39 -5.83 12.97 -8.11
CA SER A 39 -5.20 14.26 -7.87
C SER A 39 -4.85 14.95 -9.18
N ILE A 40 -5.00 16.26 -9.21
CA ILE A 40 -4.58 17.08 -10.35
C ILE A 40 -3.13 17.54 -10.24
N THR A 41 -2.47 17.26 -9.10
CA THR A 41 -1.06 17.58 -8.88
C THR A 41 -0.19 16.38 -9.23
N ASP A 42 1.01 16.64 -9.78
CA ASP A 42 1.86 15.55 -10.28
C ASP A 42 2.53 14.76 -9.16
N HIS A 43 3.16 15.45 -8.21
CA HIS A 43 4.05 14.77 -7.25
C HIS A 43 3.85 15.20 -5.80
N GLN A 44 2.83 15.98 -5.50
CA GLN A 44 2.65 16.55 -4.15
C GLN A 44 1.65 15.79 -3.29
N CYS A 45 0.72 15.10 -3.90
CA CYS A 45 -0.27 14.31 -3.17
C CYS A 45 -0.94 13.30 -4.11
N PHE A 46 -1.71 12.43 -3.52
CA PHE A 46 -2.57 11.54 -4.28
C PHE A 46 -3.97 11.54 -3.68
N ILE A 47 -4.94 11.18 -4.53
CA ILE A 47 -6.32 10.92 -4.11
C ILE A 47 -6.69 9.56 -4.69
N LEU A 48 -6.80 8.57 -3.83
CA LEU A 48 -7.18 7.23 -4.24
C LEU A 48 -8.64 7.23 -4.70
N ASP A 49 -8.87 6.72 -5.92
CA ASP A 49 -10.21 6.66 -6.47
C ASP A 49 -11.11 5.78 -5.61
N PRO A 50 -12.21 6.32 -5.05
CA PRO A 50 -13.10 5.54 -4.19
C PRO A 50 -13.72 4.32 -4.89
N GLU A 51 -13.95 4.39 -6.20
CA GLU A 51 -14.47 3.24 -6.95
C GLU A 51 -13.44 2.12 -7.00
N ASP A 52 -12.18 2.46 -7.18
CA ASP A 52 -11.11 1.46 -7.16
C ASP A 52 -10.95 0.85 -5.78
N TYR A 53 -11.11 1.65 -4.72
CA TYR A 53 -11.09 1.14 -3.36
C TYR A 53 -12.18 0.10 -3.13
N VAL A 54 -13.41 0.40 -3.57
CA VAL A 54 -14.53 -0.54 -3.43
C VAL A 54 -14.27 -1.83 -4.22
N LYS A 55 -13.74 -1.70 -5.44
CA LYS A 55 -13.39 -2.88 -6.24
C LYS A 55 -12.33 -3.73 -5.54
N ALA A 56 -11.32 -3.10 -4.96
CA ALA A 56 -10.30 -3.82 -4.21
C ALA A 56 -10.90 -4.54 -3.00
N ASP A 57 -11.75 -3.85 -2.24
CA ASP A 57 -12.42 -4.44 -1.08
C ASP A 57 -13.28 -5.64 -1.44
N ASN A 58 -13.91 -5.61 -2.60
CA ASN A 58 -14.71 -6.73 -3.13
C ASN A 58 -13.85 -7.86 -3.70
N THR A 59 -12.58 -7.62 -3.96
CA THR A 59 -11.66 -8.59 -4.57
C THR A 59 -10.90 -9.40 -3.53
N GLY A 60 -10.55 -8.80 -2.42
CA GLY A 60 -9.79 -9.46 -1.37
C GLY A 60 -9.73 -8.62 -0.12
N GLU A 61 -8.95 -9.07 0.87
CA GLU A 61 -8.78 -8.34 2.11
C GLU A 61 -7.72 -7.25 1.95
N ILE A 62 -8.09 -6.04 2.26
CA ILE A 62 -7.17 -4.89 2.18
C ILE A 62 -6.18 -4.98 3.35
N THR A 63 -4.88 -5.06 3.04
CA THR A 63 -3.83 -5.21 4.05
C THR A 63 -2.92 -3.99 4.16
N ALA A 64 -2.78 -3.22 3.11
CA ALA A 64 -1.89 -2.06 3.10
C ALA A 64 -2.23 -1.11 1.96
N ILE A 65 -1.82 0.13 2.12
CA ILE A 65 -1.87 1.15 1.07
C ILE A 65 -0.45 1.34 0.53
N PHE A 66 -0.36 1.54 -0.77
CA PHE A 66 0.89 1.84 -1.46
C PHE A 66 0.78 3.17 -2.19
N HIS A 67 1.85 3.98 -2.13
CA HIS A 67 2.00 5.10 -3.05
C HIS A 67 3.47 5.37 -3.34
N SER A 68 3.73 6.22 -4.33
CA SER A 68 5.08 6.55 -4.74
C SER A 68 5.41 8.02 -4.48
N HIS A 69 6.70 8.28 -4.23
CA HIS A 69 7.30 9.61 -4.21
C HIS A 69 8.25 9.68 -5.40
N PRO A 70 7.80 10.11 -6.59
CA PRO A 70 8.66 10.02 -7.78
C PRO A 70 9.85 10.97 -7.75
N ILE A 71 9.76 12.08 -7.04
CA ILE A 71 10.80 13.11 -6.99
C ILE A 71 11.50 13.10 -5.64
N ASP A 72 10.73 13.01 -4.56
CA ASP A 72 11.25 13.11 -3.20
C ASP A 72 11.72 11.75 -2.69
N PRO A 73 12.59 11.72 -1.65
CA PRO A 73 12.89 10.47 -0.97
C PRO A 73 11.62 9.75 -0.50
N PRO A 74 11.66 8.43 -0.32
CA PRO A 74 10.47 7.70 0.13
C PRO A 74 10.10 7.95 1.58
N THR A 75 10.85 8.78 2.28
CA THR A 75 10.56 9.15 3.68
C THR A 75 9.12 9.67 3.80
N PRO A 76 8.33 9.16 4.74
CA PRO A 76 6.96 9.62 4.91
C PRO A 76 6.88 11.10 5.22
N SER A 77 6.00 11.82 4.53
CA SER A 77 5.69 13.21 4.83
C SER A 77 4.78 13.27 6.07
N GLN A 78 4.56 14.47 6.61
CA GLN A 78 3.61 14.65 7.70
C GLN A 78 2.20 14.26 7.25
N ALA A 79 1.82 14.60 6.03
CA ALA A 79 0.52 14.20 5.47
C ALA A 79 0.40 12.68 5.37
N ASP A 80 1.47 11.99 4.96
CA ASP A 80 1.49 10.53 4.92
C ASP A 80 1.24 9.93 6.29
N LYS A 81 1.89 10.48 7.33
CA LYS A 81 1.73 9.99 8.69
C LYS A 81 0.30 10.15 9.20
N ILE A 82 -0.30 11.31 8.94
CA ILE A 82 -1.69 11.59 9.32
C ILE A 82 -2.63 10.63 8.59
N SER A 83 -2.46 10.48 7.30
CA SER A 83 -3.32 9.60 6.49
C SER A 83 -3.16 8.14 6.89
N CYS A 84 -1.94 7.73 7.22
CA CYS A 84 -1.68 6.38 7.71
C CYS A 84 -2.44 6.11 9.00
N GLU A 85 -2.39 7.04 9.96
CA GLU A 85 -3.15 6.93 11.21
C GLU A 85 -4.65 6.84 10.93
N ASP A 86 -5.17 7.71 10.06
CA ASP A 86 -6.59 7.76 9.73
C ASP A 86 -7.07 6.49 9.03
N SER A 87 -6.25 5.91 8.18
CA SER A 87 -6.59 4.67 7.46
C SER A 87 -6.56 3.44 8.35
N ASN A 88 -5.82 3.49 9.44
CA ASN A 88 -5.56 2.35 10.30
C ASN A 88 -4.95 1.16 9.57
N LEU A 89 -4.16 1.44 8.53
CA LEU A 89 -3.50 0.44 7.69
C LEU A 89 -2.01 0.78 7.57
N PRO A 90 -1.16 -0.24 7.39
CA PRO A 90 0.24 0.01 7.02
C PRO A 90 0.33 0.66 5.65
N TRP A 91 1.38 1.43 5.45
CA TRP A 91 1.65 2.12 4.19
C TRP A 91 3.04 1.78 3.69
N TYR A 92 3.14 1.54 2.39
CA TYR A 92 4.42 1.37 1.69
C TYR A 92 4.60 2.54 0.74
N ILE A 93 5.80 3.09 0.73
CA ILE A 93 6.15 4.22 -0.13
C ILE A 93 7.40 3.84 -0.92
N VAL A 94 7.43 4.13 -2.20
CA VAL A 94 8.62 3.90 -3.03
C VAL A 94 8.97 5.17 -3.81
N ASN A 95 10.28 5.44 -3.92
CA ASN A 95 10.76 6.32 -4.97
C ASN A 95 11.18 5.42 -6.13
N PRO A 96 10.45 5.45 -7.26
CA PRO A 96 10.69 4.50 -8.35
C PRO A 96 11.97 4.78 -9.14
N ARG A 97 12.51 6.01 -9.04
CA ARG A 97 13.73 6.39 -9.77
C ARG A 97 14.98 5.80 -9.15
N ILE A 98 15.00 5.69 -7.83
CA ILE A 98 16.13 5.14 -7.09
C ILE A 98 15.80 3.79 -6.44
N GLU A 99 14.58 3.31 -6.60
CA GLU A 99 14.08 2.02 -6.11
C GLU A 99 14.30 1.83 -4.60
N GLN A 100 14.07 2.90 -3.84
CA GLN A 100 14.11 2.87 -2.39
C GLN A 100 12.71 2.87 -1.82
N TRP A 101 12.53 2.07 -0.77
CA TRP A 101 11.25 1.84 -0.12
C TRP A 101 11.25 2.34 1.31
N ALA A 102 10.09 2.77 1.78
CA ALA A 102 9.81 3.02 3.19
C ALA A 102 8.51 2.33 3.58
N TYR A 103 8.37 2.08 4.85
CA TYR A 103 7.20 1.43 5.42
C TYR A 103 6.84 2.13 6.71
N LEU A 104 5.54 2.36 6.93
CA LEU A 104 5.07 2.92 8.19
C LEU A 104 3.77 2.26 8.62
N GLU A 105 3.54 2.25 9.94
CA GLU A 105 2.35 1.68 10.53
C GLU A 105 1.63 2.73 11.37
N PRO A 106 0.29 2.63 11.49
CA PRO A 106 -0.44 3.42 12.46
C PRO A 106 0.01 3.09 13.88
N SER A 107 -0.11 4.06 14.77
CA SER A 107 0.19 3.85 16.19
C SER A 107 -0.68 2.73 16.75
N GLY A 108 -0.06 1.80 17.47
CA GLY A 108 -0.77 0.68 18.06
C GLY A 108 -1.30 -0.33 17.07
N TYR A 109 -0.82 -0.28 15.83
CA TYR A 109 -1.26 -1.22 14.80
C TYR A 109 -0.94 -2.66 15.21
N LYS A 110 -1.94 -3.52 15.09
CA LYS A 110 -1.77 -4.96 15.31
C LYS A 110 -2.07 -5.65 14.00
N PRO A 111 -1.08 -6.35 13.41
CA PRO A 111 -1.32 -7.08 12.18
C PRO A 111 -2.50 -8.02 12.34
N PRO A 112 -3.37 -8.13 11.35
CA PRO A 112 -4.44 -9.13 11.38
C PRO A 112 -3.83 -10.53 11.39
N LEU A 113 -4.63 -11.53 11.74
CA LEU A 113 -4.19 -12.93 11.77
C LEU A 113 -3.94 -13.51 10.38
N LEU A 114 -3.78 -12.65 9.43
CA LEU A 114 -3.54 -12.93 8.05
C LEU A 114 -2.16 -13.52 7.85
N GLY A 115 -2.04 -14.59 7.08
CA GLY A 115 -0.78 -15.31 6.99
C GLY A 115 -0.43 -16.06 8.27
N ARG A 116 -1.30 -15.99 9.26
CA ARG A 116 -1.19 -16.73 10.50
C ARG A 116 -2.24 -17.81 10.49
N GLN A 117 -1.96 -18.89 11.14
CA GLN A 117 -2.88 -19.99 11.19
C GLN A 117 -3.15 -20.38 12.62
N TRP A 118 -4.42 -20.62 12.91
CA TRP A 118 -4.81 -21.23 14.17
C TRP A 118 -4.78 -22.75 13.95
N VAL A 119 -3.91 -23.40 14.67
CA VAL A 119 -3.83 -24.86 14.66
C VAL A 119 -4.14 -25.34 16.05
N TRP A 120 -5.25 -26.04 16.20
CA TRP A 120 -5.72 -26.57 17.48
C TRP A 120 -5.86 -25.47 18.55
N GLY A 121 -6.33 -24.29 18.16
CA GLY A 121 -6.48 -23.18 19.09
C GLY A 121 -5.19 -22.44 19.41
N ILE A 122 -4.09 -22.81 18.79
CA ILE A 122 -2.81 -22.13 18.96
C ILE A 122 -2.56 -21.23 17.76
N LEU A 123 -2.27 -19.96 18.03
CA LEU A 123 -1.91 -19.02 16.98
C LEU A 123 -0.49 -19.32 16.50
N ILE A 124 -0.38 -19.71 15.24
CA ILE A 124 0.91 -19.83 14.59
C ILE A 124 1.15 -18.57 13.79
N VAL A 125 2.13 -17.78 14.23
CA VAL A 125 2.59 -16.61 13.50
C VAL A 125 3.56 -17.12 12.45
N GLY A 126 3.00 -17.44 11.30
CA GLY A 126 3.80 -17.84 10.16
C GLY A 126 4.20 -16.62 9.37
N ALA A 127 5.21 -16.81 8.65
CA ALA A 127 5.56 -15.85 7.64
C ALA A 127 4.43 -15.73 6.62
#